data_a3d426e22180c05c0c9bbabf1c688c95
#
_entry.id   a3d426e22180c05c0c9bbabf1c688c95
#
_cell.length_a   1.000
_cell.length_b   1.000
_cell.length_c   1.000
_cell.angle_alpha   90.00
_cell.angle_beta   90.00
_cell.angle_gamma   90.00
#
_symmetry.space_group_name_H-M   'P 1'
#
loop_
_entity.id
_entity.type
_entity.pdbx_description
1 polymer ?
#
loop_
_entity_poly.entity_id
_entity_poly.type
_entity_poly.pdbx_seq_one_letter_code
_entity_poly.pdbx_strand_id
1 'polypeptide(L)'
;MAVTLHKGDLPEGLSFGASVAVDTETMGLNPERDQLCVVQLSAGDGNAHIVQLDRGTYSAPKLRALMGNPDVLKIFHFARFDVAMIQRYLGVVTAPVYCTKVASKLVRTYTDRHGLKDLVKELANVDLSKQQQSSDWGAHDLTEAQLAYAASDVLYLHEVKAVLDGMLQREGRMELAKACFAFLPVRAALDLAGWAEEDIFAH
;
A
#
# COMPACT_ATOMS: atom_id res chain seq x y z
N MET A 1 -15.75 11.71 -6.58
CA MET A 1 -14.91 10.50 -6.59
C MET A 1 -14.83 10.00 -8.03
N ALA A 2 -13.64 9.98 -8.61
CA ALA A 2 -13.39 9.37 -9.92
C ALA A 2 -12.40 8.21 -9.74
N VAL A 3 -12.67 7.09 -10.44
CA VAL A 3 -11.76 5.95 -10.52
C VAL A 3 -11.29 5.84 -11.96
N THR A 4 -9.97 5.94 -12.17
CA THR A 4 -9.37 5.94 -13.50
C THR A 4 -8.46 4.72 -13.66
N LEU A 5 -8.75 3.88 -14.64
CA LEU A 5 -7.91 2.73 -15.01
C LEU A 5 -6.85 3.16 -16.02
N HIS A 6 -5.61 2.80 -15.75
CA HIS A 6 -4.46 2.94 -16.64
C HIS A 6 -3.91 1.55 -16.99
N LYS A 7 -3.65 1.29 -18.26
CA LYS A 7 -3.03 0.04 -18.72
C LYS A 7 -1.50 0.24 -18.81
N GLY A 8 -0.74 -0.61 -18.16
CA GLY A 8 0.72 -0.67 -18.18
C GLY A 8 1.42 0.31 -17.25
N ASP A 9 1.15 1.61 -17.34
CA ASP A 9 1.84 2.64 -16.54
C ASP A 9 0.95 3.87 -16.29
N LEU A 10 1.41 4.81 -15.48
CA LEU A 10 0.80 6.11 -15.24
C LEU A 10 0.91 7.02 -16.48
N PRO A 11 -0.06 7.92 -16.71
CA PRO A 11 0.01 8.89 -17.79
C PRO A 11 1.09 9.98 -17.52
N GLU A 12 1.44 10.72 -18.57
CA GLU A 12 2.29 11.91 -18.46
C GLU A 12 1.61 13.00 -17.62
N GLY A 13 2.41 13.70 -16.81
CA GLY A 13 1.95 14.89 -16.07
C GLY A 13 1.09 14.60 -14.84
N LEU A 14 0.80 13.34 -14.51
CA LEU A 14 0.08 13.01 -13.28
C LEU A 14 1.00 13.19 -12.06
N SER A 15 0.54 13.99 -11.10
CA SER A 15 1.25 14.26 -9.85
C SER A 15 0.38 13.93 -8.64
N PHE A 16 0.99 13.39 -7.60
CA PHE A 16 0.35 13.05 -6.33
C PHE A 16 0.74 13.99 -5.18
N GLY A 17 1.51 15.06 -5.49
CA GLY A 17 1.99 15.97 -4.45
C GLY A 17 3.02 15.33 -3.52
N ALA A 18 3.02 15.74 -2.26
CA ALA A 18 4.00 15.30 -1.26
C ALA A 18 3.75 13.87 -0.70
N SER A 19 2.57 13.29 -0.95
CA SER A 19 2.26 11.94 -0.49
C SER A 19 1.24 11.25 -1.39
N VAL A 20 1.35 9.92 -1.48
CA VAL A 20 0.45 9.07 -2.24
C VAL A 20 0.05 7.86 -1.42
N ALA A 21 -1.24 7.57 -1.32
CA ALA A 21 -1.75 6.32 -0.81
C ALA A 21 -1.56 5.23 -1.88
N VAL A 22 -1.07 4.06 -1.47
CA VAL A 22 -0.75 2.95 -2.39
C VAL A 22 -1.25 1.64 -1.79
N ASP A 23 -1.74 0.77 -2.65
CA ASP A 23 -2.06 -0.62 -2.35
C ASP A 23 -1.79 -1.48 -3.58
N THR A 24 -1.75 -2.81 -3.43
CA THR A 24 -1.45 -3.74 -4.53
C THR A 24 -2.40 -4.92 -4.54
N GLU A 25 -2.76 -5.37 -5.75
CA GLU A 25 -3.47 -6.62 -5.96
C GLU A 25 -2.63 -7.63 -6.73
N THR A 26 -2.71 -8.88 -6.33
CA THR A 26 -1.82 -9.95 -6.76
C THR A 26 -2.58 -11.24 -7.04
N MET A 27 -1.91 -12.21 -7.66
CA MET A 27 -2.46 -13.56 -7.89
C MET A 27 -2.51 -14.43 -6.62
N GLY A 28 -2.02 -13.93 -5.48
CA GLY A 28 -1.97 -14.60 -4.18
C GLY A 28 -1.02 -13.90 -3.22
N LEU A 29 -0.70 -14.53 -2.10
CA LEU A 29 0.03 -13.88 -0.99
C LEU A 29 1.51 -14.27 -0.87
N ASN A 30 2.04 -15.02 -1.82
CA ASN A 30 3.45 -15.40 -1.84
C ASN A 30 4.23 -14.54 -2.85
N PRO A 31 5.08 -13.60 -2.42
CA PRO A 31 5.81 -12.70 -3.32
C PRO A 31 6.77 -13.41 -4.30
N GLU A 32 7.21 -14.62 -3.98
CA GLU A 32 8.10 -15.39 -4.85
C GLU A 32 7.37 -16.06 -6.01
N ARG A 33 6.11 -16.45 -5.79
CA ARG A 33 5.29 -17.22 -6.73
C ARG A 33 4.22 -16.39 -7.41
N ASP A 34 3.55 -15.53 -6.64
CA ASP A 34 2.30 -14.89 -7.06
C ASP A 34 2.57 -13.52 -7.68
N GLN A 35 2.05 -13.32 -8.88
CA GLN A 35 2.33 -12.14 -9.70
C GLN A 35 1.64 -10.88 -9.20
N LEU A 36 2.33 -9.75 -9.25
CA LEU A 36 1.74 -8.41 -9.09
C LEU A 36 0.88 -8.08 -10.32
N CYS A 37 -0.37 -7.71 -10.10
CA CYS A 37 -1.33 -7.44 -11.18
C CYS A 37 -1.72 -5.98 -11.28
N VAL A 38 -2.01 -5.35 -10.13
CA VAL A 38 -2.57 -4.00 -10.06
C VAL A 38 -1.86 -3.20 -8.96
N VAL A 39 -1.67 -1.91 -9.21
CA VAL A 39 -1.25 -0.94 -8.19
C VAL A 39 -2.27 0.20 -8.15
N GLN A 40 -2.87 0.41 -6.99
CA GLN A 40 -3.82 1.47 -6.73
C GLN A 40 -3.13 2.68 -6.10
N LEU A 41 -3.54 3.89 -6.51
CA LEU A 41 -2.96 5.14 -6.02
C LEU A 41 -4.04 6.18 -5.76
N SER A 42 -3.85 7.00 -4.72
CA SER A 42 -4.68 8.18 -4.45
C SER A 42 -3.84 9.32 -3.85
N ALA A 43 -4.10 10.54 -4.28
CA ALA A 43 -3.50 11.74 -3.68
C ALA A 43 -4.21 12.21 -2.39
N GLY A 44 -5.27 11.50 -1.95
CA GLY A 44 -6.14 11.94 -0.85
C GLY A 44 -7.15 13.01 -1.26
N ASP A 45 -7.34 13.21 -2.55
CA ASP A 45 -8.26 14.17 -3.17
C ASP A 45 -9.66 13.60 -3.47
N GLY A 46 -9.90 12.36 -3.02
CA GLY A 46 -11.14 11.61 -3.28
C GLY A 46 -11.15 10.91 -4.64
N ASN A 47 -10.04 10.90 -5.37
CA ASN A 47 -9.89 10.17 -6.62
C ASN A 47 -8.90 9.01 -6.48
N ALA A 48 -9.07 7.97 -7.30
CA ALA A 48 -8.18 6.82 -7.35
C ALA A 48 -7.71 6.53 -8.78
N HIS A 49 -6.44 6.20 -8.92
CA HIS A 49 -5.80 5.76 -10.15
C HIS A 49 -5.40 4.30 -9.99
N ILE A 50 -5.89 3.45 -10.89
CA ILE A 50 -5.65 2.01 -10.88
C ILE A 50 -4.72 1.69 -12.05
N VAL A 51 -3.51 1.20 -11.77
CA VAL A 51 -2.56 0.78 -12.80
C VAL A 51 -2.62 -0.73 -12.93
N GLN A 52 -3.21 -1.22 -14.02
CA GLN A 52 -3.16 -2.63 -14.37
C GLN A 52 -1.87 -2.90 -15.14
N LEU A 53 -0.96 -3.64 -14.52
CA LEU A 53 0.38 -3.89 -15.05
C LEU A 53 0.38 -4.86 -16.23
N ASP A 54 1.26 -4.63 -17.19
CA ASP A 54 1.63 -5.64 -18.19
C ASP A 54 2.57 -6.66 -17.55
N ARG A 55 2.04 -7.82 -17.19
CA ARG A 55 2.78 -8.89 -16.51
C ARG A 55 3.80 -9.60 -17.39
N GLY A 56 3.78 -9.37 -18.69
CA GLY A 56 4.81 -9.87 -19.62
C GLY A 56 6.12 -9.10 -19.52
N THR A 57 6.04 -7.80 -19.26
CA THR A 57 7.22 -6.91 -19.27
C THR A 57 7.47 -6.18 -17.97
N TYR A 58 6.41 -5.93 -17.18
CA TYR A 58 6.45 -5.02 -16.02
C TYR A 58 7.06 -3.64 -16.32
N SER A 59 6.90 -3.17 -17.56
CA SER A 59 7.42 -1.88 -18.00
C SER A 59 6.49 -0.77 -17.54
N ALA A 60 6.78 -0.19 -16.36
CA ALA A 60 6.03 0.91 -15.75
C ALA A 60 7.00 1.98 -15.22
N PRO A 61 7.75 2.68 -16.10
CA PRO A 61 8.81 3.59 -15.68
C PRO A 61 8.33 4.77 -14.81
N LYS A 62 7.13 5.29 -15.03
CA LYS A 62 6.60 6.42 -14.23
C LYS A 62 6.14 5.96 -12.85
N LEU A 63 5.43 4.82 -12.78
CA LEU A 63 5.07 4.21 -11.51
C LEU A 63 6.32 3.86 -10.71
N ARG A 64 7.32 3.27 -11.36
CA ARG A 64 8.63 2.97 -10.75
C ARG A 64 9.32 4.22 -10.24
N ALA A 65 9.34 5.32 -11.02
CA ALA A 65 9.91 6.59 -10.59
C ALA A 65 9.17 7.16 -9.37
N LEU A 66 7.84 7.09 -9.34
CA LEU A 66 7.03 7.52 -8.19
C LEU A 66 7.36 6.71 -6.93
N MET A 67 7.46 5.37 -7.03
CA MET A 67 7.76 4.51 -5.88
C MET A 67 9.15 4.79 -5.29
N GLY A 68 10.15 5.07 -6.13
CA GLY A 68 11.51 5.40 -5.72
C GLY A 68 11.74 6.88 -5.38
N ASN A 69 10.75 7.76 -5.56
CA ASN A 69 10.93 9.20 -5.32
C ASN A 69 11.05 9.51 -3.82
N PRO A 70 12.21 10.03 -3.34
CA PRO A 70 12.41 10.33 -1.92
C PRO A 70 11.56 11.52 -1.41
N ASP A 71 11.06 12.38 -2.30
CA ASP A 71 10.28 13.55 -1.94
C ASP A 71 8.78 13.27 -1.80
N VAL A 72 8.33 12.05 -2.16
CA VAL A 72 6.92 11.62 -2.08
C VAL A 72 6.78 10.51 -1.05
N LEU A 73 6.03 10.73 0.02
CA LEU A 73 5.70 9.72 1.02
C LEU A 73 4.69 8.72 0.47
N LYS A 74 4.99 7.42 0.48
CA LYS A 74 4.07 6.35 0.12
C LYS A 74 3.37 5.81 1.36
N ILE A 75 2.03 5.94 1.40
CA ILE A 75 1.19 5.53 2.52
C ILE A 75 0.51 4.20 2.16
N PHE A 76 0.78 3.17 2.94
CA PHE A 76 0.21 1.83 2.76
C PHE A 76 -0.56 1.37 3.99
N HIS A 77 -1.40 0.36 3.78
CA HIS A 77 -1.87 -0.48 4.87
C HIS A 77 -1.22 -1.86 4.77
N PHE A 78 -0.42 -2.26 5.77
CA PHE A 78 0.41 -3.48 5.74
C PHE A 78 1.55 -3.45 4.69
N ALA A 79 2.24 -2.34 4.59
CA ALA A 79 3.28 -2.02 3.61
C ALA A 79 4.34 -3.12 3.34
N ARG A 80 4.63 -4.00 4.31
CA ARG A 80 5.60 -5.09 4.18
C ARG A 80 5.37 -5.91 2.92
N PHE A 81 4.11 -6.27 2.65
CA PHE A 81 3.74 -7.08 1.49
C PHE A 81 3.87 -6.28 0.19
N ASP A 82 3.23 -5.11 0.13
CA ASP A 82 3.21 -4.28 -1.09
C ASP A 82 4.59 -3.83 -1.51
N VAL A 83 5.43 -3.42 -0.54
CA VAL A 83 6.82 -3.01 -0.81
C VAL A 83 7.63 -4.18 -1.37
N ALA A 84 7.43 -5.40 -0.85
CA ALA A 84 8.09 -6.60 -1.39
C ALA A 84 7.63 -6.89 -2.82
N MET A 85 6.31 -6.83 -3.10
CA MET A 85 5.75 -7.04 -4.43
C MET A 85 6.27 -6.00 -5.44
N ILE A 86 6.29 -4.72 -5.08
CA ILE A 86 6.81 -3.64 -5.90
C ILE A 86 8.32 -3.84 -6.17
N GLN A 87 9.09 -4.18 -5.15
CA GLN A 87 10.52 -4.45 -5.31
C GLN A 87 10.78 -5.64 -6.23
N ARG A 88 10.02 -6.73 -6.07
CA ARG A 88 10.16 -7.96 -6.85
C ARG A 88 9.86 -7.74 -8.33
N TYR A 89 8.75 -7.06 -8.65
CA TYR A 89 8.23 -6.99 -10.01
C TYR A 89 8.59 -5.69 -10.75
N LEU A 90 8.69 -4.57 -10.05
CA LEU A 90 9.10 -3.29 -10.65
C LEU A 90 10.58 -2.98 -10.45
N GLY A 91 11.32 -3.77 -9.65
CA GLY A 91 12.76 -3.60 -9.45
C GLY A 91 13.14 -2.26 -8.80
N VAL A 92 12.29 -1.72 -7.92
CA VAL A 92 12.53 -0.45 -7.22
C VAL A 92 12.32 -0.60 -5.71
N VAL A 93 13.23 -0.04 -4.93
CA VAL A 93 13.04 0.08 -3.48
C VAL A 93 12.08 1.24 -3.21
N THR A 94 10.94 0.94 -2.61
CA THR A 94 9.93 1.95 -2.27
C THR A 94 10.32 2.66 -0.97
N ALA A 95 10.61 3.95 -1.05
CA ALA A 95 10.93 4.81 0.11
C ALA A 95 10.67 6.30 -0.24
N PRO A 96 10.33 7.16 0.76
CA PRO A 96 9.93 6.82 2.14
C PRO A 96 8.55 6.17 2.22
N VAL A 97 8.34 5.37 3.27
CA VAL A 97 7.11 4.60 3.50
C VAL A 97 6.45 4.99 4.82
N TYR A 98 5.13 5.05 4.84
CA TYR A 98 4.29 5.07 6.04
C TYR A 98 3.38 3.84 6.04
N CYS A 99 3.25 3.16 7.16
CA CYS A 99 2.37 2.00 7.29
C CYS A 99 1.30 2.22 8.36
N THR A 100 0.05 2.38 7.95
CA THR A 100 -1.08 2.61 8.87
C THR A 100 -1.32 1.43 9.82
N LYS A 101 -1.04 0.19 9.40
CA LYS A 101 -1.13 -0.99 10.28
C LYS A 101 -0.07 -0.99 11.38
N VAL A 102 1.17 -0.61 11.07
CA VAL A 102 2.25 -0.46 12.07
C VAL A 102 1.91 0.68 13.03
N ALA A 103 1.52 1.85 12.51
CA ALA A 103 1.08 2.98 13.33
C ALA A 103 -0.08 2.56 14.27
N SER A 104 -1.09 1.90 13.72
CA SER A 104 -2.23 1.39 14.50
C SER A 104 -1.81 0.46 15.63
N LYS A 105 -0.90 -0.49 15.37
CA LYS A 105 -0.38 -1.41 16.40
C LYS A 105 0.37 -0.66 17.51
N LEU A 106 1.07 0.41 17.17
CA LEU A 106 1.81 1.21 18.15
C LEU A 106 0.91 2.06 19.04
N VAL A 107 -0.28 2.48 18.60
CA VAL A 107 -1.14 3.42 19.37
C VAL A 107 -2.49 2.86 19.80
N ARG A 108 -3.06 1.90 19.06
CA ARG A 108 -4.36 1.30 19.40
C ARG A 108 -4.14 -0.02 20.17
N THR A 109 -3.47 0.07 21.33
CA THR A 109 -3.13 -1.08 22.18
C THR A 109 -4.31 -1.68 22.93
N TYR A 110 -5.48 -1.08 22.83
CA TYR A 110 -6.74 -1.54 23.42
C TYR A 110 -7.50 -2.54 22.54
N THR A 111 -7.00 -2.89 21.37
CA THR A 111 -7.69 -3.77 20.41
C THR A 111 -6.70 -4.55 19.54
N ASP A 112 -7.11 -5.73 19.06
CA ASP A 112 -6.38 -6.51 18.05
C ASP A 112 -6.87 -6.23 16.60
N ARG A 113 -7.84 -5.32 16.46
CA ARG A 113 -8.44 -4.98 15.16
C ARG A 113 -7.62 -3.92 14.43
N HIS A 114 -6.57 -4.36 13.73
CA HIS A 114 -5.67 -3.51 12.96
C HIS A 114 -5.82 -3.71 11.44
N GLY A 115 -6.88 -4.37 10.97
CA GLY A 115 -7.19 -4.49 9.55
C GLY A 115 -7.70 -3.18 8.96
N LEU A 116 -7.52 -2.97 7.64
CA LEU A 116 -7.91 -1.74 6.97
C LEU A 116 -9.38 -1.38 7.19
N LYS A 117 -10.28 -2.36 7.02
CA LYS A 117 -11.72 -2.17 7.26
C LYS A 117 -12.03 -1.65 8.67
N ASP A 118 -11.39 -2.25 9.70
CA ASP A 118 -11.62 -1.85 11.08
C ASP A 118 -11.06 -0.44 11.35
N LEU A 119 -9.87 -0.12 10.78
CA LEU A 119 -9.29 1.21 10.89
C LEU A 119 -10.15 2.28 10.24
N VAL A 120 -10.55 2.06 8.99
CA VAL A 120 -11.36 3.03 8.24
C VAL A 120 -12.72 3.21 8.91
N LYS A 121 -13.32 2.12 9.42
CA LYS A 121 -14.58 2.22 10.16
C LYS A 121 -14.44 3.07 11.43
N GLU A 122 -13.38 2.84 12.22
CA GLU A 122 -13.19 3.53 13.49
C GLU A 122 -12.69 4.97 13.33
N LEU A 123 -11.76 5.21 12.37
CA LEU A 123 -11.06 6.49 12.28
C LEU A 123 -11.63 7.43 11.20
N ALA A 124 -12.32 6.90 10.19
CA ALA A 124 -12.96 7.67 9.11
C ALA A 124 -14.48 7.46 9.04
N ASN A 125 -15.07 6.61 9.91
CA ASN A 125 -16.50 6.28 9.97
C ASN A 125 -17.09 5.76 8.64
N VAL A 126 -16.29 5.02 7.85
CA VAL A 126 -16.68 4.42 6.56
C VAL A 126 -16.63 2.90 6.64
N ASP A 127 -17.65 2.23 6.10
CA ASP A 127 -17.67 0.77 5.99
C ASP A 127 -17.12 0.33 4.63
N LEU A 128 -15.98 -0.40 4.64
CA LEU A 128 -15.39 -0.98 3.43
C LEU A 128 -15.96 -2.38 3.15
N SER A 129 -16.21 -2.68 1.87
CA SER A 129 -16.56 -4.02 1.42
C SER A 129 -15.31 -4.90 1.31
N LYS A 130 -15.44 -6.23 1.51
CA LYS A 130 -14.39 -7.22 1.25
C LYS A 130 -14.72 -8.14 0.08
N GLN A 131 -15.79 -7.86 -0.67
CA GLN A 131 -16.34 -8.80 -1.63
C GLN A 131 -15.40 -9.17 -2.79
N GLN A 132 -14.47 -8.29 -3.18
CA GLN A 132 -13.55 -8.52 -4.30
C GLN A 132 -12.13 -8.91 -3.86
N GLN A 133 -11.86 -9.06 -2.57
CA GLN A 133 -10.53 -9.38 -2.04
C GLN A 133 -9.90 -10.64 -2.66
N SER A 134 -10.72 -11.65 -2.99
CA SER A 134 -10.28 -12.93 -3.57
C SER A 134 -10.66 -13.04 -5.06
N SER A 135 -10.85 -11.94 -5.77
CA SER A 135 -11.21 -11.97 -7.19
C SER A 135 -9.99 -12.24 -8.09
N ASP A 136 -10.24 -12.59 -9.34
CA ASP A 136 -9.17 -12.81 -10.33
C ASP A 136 -8.58 -11.46 -10.79
N TRP A 137 -7.55 -11.01 -10.09
CA TRP A 137 -6.80 -9.79 -10.43
C TRP A 137 -5.93 -9.95 -11.67
N GLY A 138 -5.68 -11.20 -12.10
CA GLY A 138 -4.96 -11.52 -13.32
C GLY A 138 -5.81 -11.48 -14.59
N ALA A 139 -7.09 -11.21 -14.50
CA ALA A 139 -7.97 -11.08 -15.66
C ALA A 139 -7.50 -9.98 -16.63
N HIS A 140 -7.74 -10.17 -17.94
CA HIS A 140 -7.37 -9.19 -18.96
C HIS A 140 -8.11 -7.86 -18.75
N ASP A 141 -9.39 -7.93 -18.41
CA ASP A 141 -10.24 -6.76 -18.12
C ASP A 141 -10.79 -6.84 -16.70
N LEU A 142 -10.59 -5.78 -15.93
CA LEU A 142 -11.11 -5.65 -14.59
C LEU A 142 -12.57 -5.17 -14.64
N THR A 143 -13.41 -5.77 -13.82
CA THR A 143 -14.80 -5.35 -13.66
C THR A 143 -14.92 -4.04 -12.90
N GLU A 144 -16.05 -3.33 -13.05
CA GLU A 144 -16.34 -2.12 -12.26
C GLU A 144 -16.33 -2.40 -10.76
N ALA A 145 -16.77 -3.58 -10.33
CA ALA A 145 -16.74 -3.99 -8.92
C ALA A 145 -15.31 -4.14 -8.39
N GLN A 146 -14.39 -4.70 -9.19
CA GLN A 146 -12.96 -4.77 -8.85
C GLN A 146 -12.33 -3.38 -8.78
N LEU A 147 -12.61 -2.51 -9.76
CA LEU A 147 -12.09 -1.14 -9.76
C LEU A 147 -12.59 -0.34 -8.55
N ALA A 148 -13.86 -0.46 -8.19
CA ALA A 148 -14.43 0.18 -7.02
C ALA A 148 -13.82 -0.34 -5.71
N TYR A 149 -13.58 -1.65 -5.62
CA TYR A 149 -12.91 -2.27 -4.48
C TYR A 149 -11.48 -1.75 -4.35
N ALA A 150 -10.66 -1.88 -5.40
CA ALA A 150 -9.27 -1.43 -5.42
C ALA A 150 -9.14 0.07 -5.08
N ALA A 151 -10.06 0.91 -5.56
CA ALA A 151 -10.11 2.33 -5.19
C ALA A 151 -10.37 2.52 -3.69
N SER A 152 -11.26 1.71 -3.09
CA SER A 152 -11.62 1.85 -1.67
C SER A 152 -10.45 1.63 -0.72
N ASP A 153 -9.46 0.83 -1.11
CA ASP A 153 -8.31 0.47 -0.27
C ASP A 153 -7.29 1.62 -0.14
N VAL A 154 -7.34 2.63 -1.03
CA VAL A 154 -6.44 3.79 -1.00
C VAL A 154 -7.10 5.12 -0.63
N LEU A 155 -8.41 5.27 -0.84
CA LEU A 155 -9.11 6.56 -0.73
C LEU A 155 -9.06 7.17 0.69
N TYR A 156 -8.99 6.34 1.73
CA TYR A 156 -9.09 6.79 3.12
C TYR A 156 -7.75 6.79 3.87
N LEU A 157 -6.65 6.36 3.23
CA LEU A 157 -5.36 6.20 3.93
C LEU A 157 -4.77 7.53 4.41
N HIS A 158 -5.00 8.63 3.70
CA HIS A 158 -4.55 9.97 4.15
C HIS A 158 -5.28 10.42 5.42
N GLU A 159 -6.59 10.24 5.47
CA GLU A 159 -7.42 10.55 6.65
C GLU A 159 -7.03 9.68 7.85
N VAL A 160 -6.94 8.37 7.64
CA VAL A 160 -6.51 7.41 8.67
C VAL A 160 -5.11 7.77 9.19
N LYS A 161 -4.17 8.12 8.28
CA LYS A 161 -2.82 8.57 8.66
C LYS A 161 -2.87 9.81 9.55
N ALA A 162 -3.65 10.82 9.20
CA ALA A 162 -3.73 12.06 9.98
C ALA A 162 -4.21 11.80 11.43
N VAL A 163 -5.20 10.94 11.61
CA VAL A 163 -5.68 10.55 12.95
C VAL A 163 -4.59 9.76 13.70
N LEU A 164 -3.95 8.77 13.05
CA LEU A 164 -2.90 7.97 13.67
C LEU A 164 -1.68 8.82 14.05
N ASP A 165 -1.31 9.82 13.26
CA ASP A 165 -0.22 10.75 13.58
C ASP A 165 -0.52 11.53 14.88
N GLY A 166 -1.76 12.02 15.05
CA GLY A 166 -2.18 12.67 16.29
C GLY A 166 -2.09 11.73 17.51
N MET A 167 -2.48 10.45 17.33
CA MET A 167 -2.35 9.44 18.37
C MET A 167 -0.87 9.12 18.68
N LEU A 168 -0.01 8.96 17.67
CA LEU A 168 1.43 8.70 17.83
C LEU A 168 2.12 9.84 18.60
N GLN A 169 1.78 11.09 18.29
CA GLN A 169 2.30 12.26 19.00
C GLN A 169 1.86 12.28 20.46
N ARG A 170 0.58 12.08 20.71
CA ARG A 170 0.01 12.05 22.07
C ARG A 170 0.65 10.99 22.94
N GLU A 171 0.92 9.80 22.38
CA GLU A 171 1.53 8.67 23.09
C GLU A 171 3.07 8.75 23.13
N GLY A 172 3.68 9.77 22.54
CA GLY A 172 5.15 9.91 22.48
C GLY A 172 5.84 8.82 21.65
N ARG A 173 5.12 8.20 20.68
CA ARG A 173 5.62 7.04 19.90
C ARG A 173 5.95 7.37 18.45
N MET A 174 5.94 8.66 18.06
CA MET A 174 6.17 9.07 16.67
C MET A 174 7.57 8.67 16.18
N GLU A 175 8.64 8.89 16.97
CA GLU A 175 10.00 8.55 16.55
C GLU A 175 10.19 7.02 16.42
N LEU A 176 9.57 6.25 17.31
CA LEU A 176 9.54 4.78 17.19
C LEU A 176 8.84 4.35 15.90
N ALA A 177 7.70 4.96 15.58
CA ALA A 177 6.96 4.67 14.35
C ALA A 177 7.80 4.99 13.11
N LYS A 178 8.45 6.15 13.06
CA LYS A 178 9.35 6.54 11.97
C LYS A 178 10.48 5.53 11.75
N ALA A 179 11.12 5.05 12.83
CA ALA A 179 12.14 4.02 12.74
C ALA A 179 11.59 2.70 12.18
N CYS A 180 10.39 2.28 12.59
CA CYS A 180 9.70 1.13 12.03
C CYS A 180 9.40 1.31 10.54
N PHE A 181 8.93 2.48 10.12
CA PHE A 181 8.65 2.77 8.72
C PHE A 181 9.92 2.75 7.87
N ALA A 182 11.01 3.32 8.36
CA ALA A 182 12.30 3.30 7.68
C ALA A 182 12.87 1.88 7.51
N PHE A 183 12.51 0.95 8.40
CA PHE A 183 12.92 -0.46 8.32
C PHE A 183 12.08 -1.28 7.33
N LEU A 184 10.88 -0.86 6.95
CA LEU A 184 9.98 -1.65 6.09
C LEU A 184 10.62 -2.07 4.74
N PRO A 185 11.36 -1.21 4.02
CA PRO A 185 12.05 -1.65 2.81
C PRO A 185 13.10 -2.75 3.06
N VAL A 186 13.78 -2.69 4.20
CA VAL A 186 14.73 -3.73 4.63
C VAL A 186 13.98 -5.02 4.98
N ARG A 187 12.85 -4.93 5.70
CA ARG A 187 12.01 -6.11 6.02
C ARG A 187 11.49 -6.78 4.75
N ALA A 188 11.05 -6.00 3.76
CA ALA A 188 10.61 -6.51 2.47
C ALA A 188 11.77 -7.23 1.71
N ALA A 189 12.96 -6.66 1.74
CA ALA A 189 14.14 -7.29 1.14
C ALA A 189 14.51 -8.61 1.85
N LEU A 190 14.37 -8.68 3.18
CA LEU A 190 14.55 -9.93 3.93
C LEU A 190 13.52 -10.99 3.54
N ASP A 191 12.26 -10.61 3.34
CA ASP A 191 11.21 -11.52 2.89
C ASP A 191 11.56 -12.14 1.53
N LEU A 192 12.00 -11.32 0.59
CA LEU A 192 12.40 -11.75 -0.75
C LEU A 192 13.70 -12.57 -0.76
N ALA A 193 14.52 -12.45 0.27
CA ALA A 193 15.78 -13.18 0.42
C ALA A 193 15.64 -14.50 1.22
N GLY A 194 14.40 -14.88 1.59
CA GLY A 194 14.11 -16.16 2.22
C GLY A 194 13.91 -16.11 3.73
N TRP A 195 13.92 -14.93 4.36
CA TRP A 195 13.66 -14.75 5.81
C TRP A 195 12.22 -14.29 6.13
N ALA A 196 11.24 -14.65 5.31
CA ALA A 196 9.87 -14.21 5.50
C ALA A 196 9.24 -14.71 6.81
N GLU A 197 9.52 -15.97 7.17
CA GLU A 197 8.98 -16.64 8.34
C GLU A 197 9.88 -16.56 9.57
N GLU A 198 11.08 -16.00 9.42
CA GLU A 198 12.07 -15.92 10.48
C GLU A 198 12.19 -14.50 11.04
N ASP A 199 12.15 -14.38 12.35
CA ASP A 199 12.56 -13.15 13.03
C ASP A 199 14.07 -13.21 13.30
N ILE A 200 14.85 -12.55 12.44
CA ILE A 200 16.32 -12.51 12.55
C ILE A 200 16.82 -11.83 13.84
N PHE A 201 15.94 -11.19 14.60
CA PHE A 201 16.25 -10.60 15.91
C PHE A 201 15.82 -11.48 17.07
N ALA A 202 15.11 -12.60 16.82
CA ALA A 202 14.73 -13.53 17.86
C ALA A 202 15.94 -14.31 18.36
N HIS A 203 15.90 -14.64 19.66
CA HIS A 203 16.90 -15.47 20.31
C HIS A 203 16.49 -16.94 20.21
#